data_aac8662c35e907eff547bff052842c62
#
_entry.id   aac8662c35e907eff547bff052842c62
#
_cell.length_a   1.000
_cell.length_b   1.000
_cell.length_c   1.000
_cell.angle_alpha   90.00
_cell.angle_beta   90.00
_cell.angle_gamma   90.00
#
_symmetry.space_group_name_H-M   'P 1'
#
loop_
_entity.id
_entity.type
_entity.pdbx_description
1 polymer ?
#
loop_
_entity_poly.entity_id
_entity_poly.type
_entity_poly.pdbx_seq_one_letter_code
_entity_poly.pdbx_strand_id
1 'polypeptide(L)'
;AIIVAPLRALCNEIANDMISAFGDEVLVNQFSDVLEEDFSLDLFLSLKSKILICTPEKLSYIIHHQADFLDEIGLYIFDEGHMFDDGSRGAIYELLISEIRGHILWEEQIILLSAVLSNAEQIQTWLLGEKGVLASDPKIKATPKTIGFASKTTDIHYYSDDSTREDFYVPRSIEVVTLQKRPG
;
A
#
# COMPACT_ATOMS: atom_id res chain seq x y z
N ALA A 1 4.30 -7.60 15.35
CA ALA A 1 3.61 -7.32 14.08
C ALA A 1 4.61 -7.09 12.94
N ILE A 2 4.17 -7.36 11.72
CA ILE A 2 4.93 -7.00 10.51
C ILE A 2 4.07 -6.10 9.64
N ILE A 3 4.68 -5.03 9.11
CA ILE A 3 4.07 -4.15 8.10
C ILE A 3 4.90 -4.24 6.82
N VAL A 4 4.26 -4.62 5.74
CA VAL A 4 4.87 -4.79 4.43
C VAL A 4 4.39 -3.69 3.51
N ALA A 5 5.31 -2.86 3.03
CA ALA A 5 5.01 -1.80 2.07
C ALA A 5 5.90 -1.92 0.83
N PRO A 6 5.39 -1.66 -0.39
CA PRO A 6 6.08 -1.98 -1.63
C PRO A 6 7.29 -1.08 -1.92
N LEU A 7 7.37 0.08 -1.29
CA LEU A 7 8.41 1.07 -1.53
C LEU A 7 9.16 1.40 -0.23
N ARG A 8 10.49 1.49 -0.32
CA ARG A 8 11.35 1.88 0.81
C ARG A 8 10.96 3.24 1.42
N ALA A 9 10.55 4.19 0.58
CA ALA A 9 10.09 5.49 1.05
C ALA A 9 8.86 5.37 1.95
N LEU A 10 7.89 4.51 1.59
CA LEU A 10 6.73 4.21 2.42
C LEU A 10 7.12 3.50 3.71
N CYS A 11 8.06 2.55 3.64
CA CYS A 11 8.57 1.91 4.86
C CYS A 11 9.15 2.94 5.84
N ASN A 12 9.90 3.93 5.34
CA ASN A 12 10.47 5.00 6.15
C ASN A 12 9.38 5.88 6.79
N GLU A 13 8.36 6.25 6.02
CA GLU A 13 7.23 7.06 6.49
C GLU A 13 6.46 6.32 7.58
N ILE A 14 6.06 5.07 7.31
CA ILE A 14 5.36 4.23 8.29
C ILE A 14 6.20 4.05 9.57
N ALA A 15 7.52 3.82 9.44
CA ALA A 15 8.39 3.66 10.60
C ALA A 15 8.40 4.92 11.48
N ASN A 16 8.51 6.09 10.88
CA ASN A 16 8.49 7.36 11.61
C ASN A 16 7.14 7.59 12.30
N ASP A 17 6.04 7.26 11.64
CA ASP A 17 4.69 7.37 12.21
C ASP A 17 4.51 6.41 13.38
N MET A 18 4.97 5.16 13.25
CA MET A 18 4.90 4.17 14.34
C MET A 18 5.77 4.58 15.53
N ILE A 19 6.99 5.06 15.30
CA ILE A 19 7.87 5.58 16.37
C ILE A 19 7.21 6.76 17.07
N SER A 20 6.61 7.67 16.31
CA SER A 20 5.92 8.82 16.86
C SER A 20 4.70 8.44 17.69
N ALA A 21 3.98 7.39 17.28
CA ALA A 21 2.76 6.94 17.94
C ALA A 21 3.02 6.13 19.21
N PHE A 22 4.03 5.25 19.19
CA PHE A 22 4.27 4.29 20.27
C PHE A 22 5.45 4.67 21.18
N GLY A 23 6.32 5.61 20.76
CA GLY A 23 7.49 6.00 21.53
C GLY A 23 8.38 4.81 21.90
N ASP A 24 8.80 4.74 23.16
CA ASP A 24 9.67 3.69 23.67
C ASP A 24 8.91 2.41 24.11
N GLU A 25 7.56 2.38 23.99
CA GLU A 25 6.75 1.25 24.44
C GLU A 25 6.85 0.03 23.50
N VAL A 26 7.15 0.28 22.22
CA VAL A 26 7.24 -0.72 21.18
C VAL A 26 8.51 -0.53 20.39
N LEU A 27 9.30 -1.58 20.24
CA LEU A 27 10.44 -1.53 19.32
C LEU A 27 9.94 -1.52 17.88
N VAL A 28 10.14 -0.39 17.21
CA VAL A 28 9.90 -0.25 15.77
C VAL A 28 11.22 -0.42 15.04
N ASN A 29 11.32 -1.42 14.19
CA ASN A 29 12.50 -1.65 13.38
C ASN A 29 12.14 -1.64 11.89
N GLN A 30 12.95 -0.94 11.12
CA GLN A 30 12.82 -0.88 9.68
C GLN A 30 13.95 -1.66 9.03
N PHE A 31 13.57 -2.69 8.29
CA PHE A 31 14.52 -3.49 7.51
C PHE A 31 14.63 -2.91 6.09
N SER A 32 15.32 -1.76 5.98
CA SER A 32 15.35 -1.01 4.72
C SER A 32 16.51 -1.30 3.81
N ASP A 33 17.70 -1.49 4.35
CA ASP A 33 18.89 -1.69 3.54
C ASP A 33 19.81 -2.78 4.07
N VAL A 34 20.34 -3.48 3.09
CA VAL A 34 21.54 -4.33 3.14
C VAL A 34 21.64 -5.16 4.42
N LEU A 35 21.97 -6.38 4.28
CA LEU A 35 22.82 -7.15 5.20
C LEU A 35 23.58 -6.22 6.20
N GLU A 36 22.85 -5.46 6.99
CA GLU A 36 23.45 -4.79 8.13
C GLU A 36 23.79 -5.92 9.08
N GLU A 37 25.09 -6.19 9.16
CA GLU A 37 25.71 -7.14 10.11
C GLU A 37 25.25 -6.89 11.57
N ASP A 38 24.58 -5.77 11.83
CA ASP A 38 24.11 -5.33 13.13
C ASP A 38 22.62 -5.63 13.44
N PHE A 39 21.82 -6.11 12.48
CA PHE A 39 20.46 -6.53 12.79
C PHE A 39 20.47 -7.94 13.35
N SER A 40 20.49 -8.04 14.68
CA SER A 40 20.28 -9.31 15.36
C SER A 40 18.80 -9.66 15.34
N LEU A 41 18.42 -10.54 14.42
CA LEU A 41 17.07 -11.07 14.35
C LEU A 41 16.71 -11.81 15.65
N ASP A 42 17.69 -12.47 16.29
CA ASP A 42 17.51 -13.10 17.59
C ASP A 42 17.13 -12.09 18.67
N LEU A 43 17.75 -10.91 18.67
CA LEU A 43 17.39 -9.83 19.59
C LEU A 43 15.98 -9.30 19.30
N PHE A 44 15.64 -9.09 18.03
CA PHE A 44 14.31 -8.68 17.64
C PHE A 44 13.27 -9.72 18.08
N LEU A 45 13.50 -11.00 17.86
CA LEU A 45 12.58 -12.07 18.26
C LEU A 45 12.42 -12.19 19.76
N SER A 46 13.44 -11.84 20.56
CA SER A 46 13.38 -11.91 22.02
C SER A 46 12.46 -10.89 22.67
N LEU A 47 12.05 -9.85 21.96
CA LEU A 47 11.23 -8.75 22.50
C LEU A 47 9.73 -9.07 22.38
N LYS A 48 8.96 -8.70 23.41
CA LYS A 48 7.51 -8.97 23.47
C LYS A 48 6.68 -8.03 22.58
N SER A 49 7.08 -6.76 22.50
CA SER A 49 6.37 -5.74 21.74
C SER A 49 7.27 -5.21 20.64
N LYS A 50 6.99 -5.61 19.41
CA LYS A 50 7.83 -5.33 18.26
C LYS A 50 7.02 -5.13 16.99
N ILE A 51 7.45 -4.19 16.18
CA ILE A 51 6.93 -3.93 14.83
C ILE A 51 8.10 -3.96 13.85
N LEU A 52 8.05 -4.85 12.88
CA LEU A 52 8.99 -4.88 11.75
C LEU A 52 8.34 -4.25 10.54
N ILE A 53 9.04 -3.33 9.89
CA ILE A 53 8.59 -2.69 8.66
C ILE A 53 9.58 -3.01 7.55
N CYS A 54 9.10 -3.59 6.45
CA CYS A 54 9.98 -4.02 5.38
C CYS A 54 9.26 -4.07 4.02
N THR A 55 10.06 -4.21 2.95
CA THR A 55 9.52 -4.48 1.62
C THR A 55 9.21 -5.98 1.43
N PRO A 56 8.37 -6.35 0.44
CA PRO A 56 8.05 -7.75 0.13
C PRO A 56 9.29 -8.60 -0.11
N GLU A 57 10.26 -8.07 -0.85
CA GLU A 57 11.50 -8.78 -1.17
C GLU A 57 12.33 -9.08 0.09
N LYS A 58 12.33 -8.13 1.04
CA LYS A 58 13.07 -8.31 2.30
C LYS A 58 12.39 -9.32 3.22
N LEU A 59 11.06 -9.27 3.32
CA LEU A 59 10.33 -10.27 4.11
C LEU A 59 10.48 -11.67 3.53
N SER A 60 10.38 -11.82 2.21
CA SER A 60 10.64 -13.08 1.53
C SER A 60 12.05 -13.60 1.83
N TYR A 61 13.06 -12.72 1.80
CA TYR A 61 14.42 -13.09 2.17
C TYR A 61 14.51 -13.62 3.61
N ILE A 62 13.89 -12.95 4.58
CA ILE A 62 13.89 -13.36 5.99
C ILE A 62 13.25 -14.76 6.14
N ILE A 63 12.09 -14.96 5.58
CA ILE A 63 11.33 -16.23 5.68
C ILE A 63 12.15 -17.39 5.11
N HIS A 64 12.80 -17.20 3.97
CA HIS A 64 13.63 -18.25 3.36
C HIS A 64 14.91 -18.58 4.14
N HIS A 65 15.39 -17.67 4.98
CA HIS A 65 16.60 -17.91 5.77
C HIS A 65 16.31 -18.34 7.21
N GLN A 66 15.11 -18.01 7.71
CA GLN A 66 14.67 -18.34 9.07
C GLN A 66 13.18 -18.71 9.06
N ALA A 67 12.89 -19.97 8.80
CA ALA A 67 11.52 -20.47 8.71
C ALA A 67 10.70 -20.25 9.99
N ASP A 68 11.33 -20.38 11.16
CA ASP A 68 10.69 -20.22 12.48
C ASP A 68 10.32 -18.75 12.80
N PHE A 69 10.73 -17.81 11.93
CA PHE A 69 10.42 -16.38 12.12
C PHE A 69 8.91 -16.09 12.12
N LEU A 70 8.15 -16.81 11.30
CA LEU A 70 6.71 -16.61 11.17
C LEU A 70 5.95 -17.00 12.44
N ASP A 71 6.43 -17.98 13.21
CA ASP A 71 5.78 -18.50 14.41
C ASP A 71 5.68 -17.43 15.53
N GLU A 72 6.50 -16.40 15.47
CA GLU A 72 6.56 -15.32 16.44
C GLU A 72 5.68 -14.11 16.08
N ILE A 73 4.98 -14.17 14.95
CA ILE A 73 4.26 -13.02 14.40
C ILE A 73 2.76 -13.23 14.48
N GLY A 74 2.07 -12.43 15.29
CA GLY A 74 0.62 -12.49 15.43
C GLY A 74 -0.17 -11.56 14.50
N LEU A 75 0.49 -10.59 13.81
CA LEU A 75 -0.21 -9.65 12.94
C LEU A 75 0.65 -9.30 11.72
N TYR A 76 0.06 -9.47 10.54
CA TYR A 76 0.63 -9.10 9.25
C TYR A 76 -0.23 -8.01 8.61
N ILE A 77 0.37 -6.90 8.22
CA ILE A 77 -0.28 -5.80 7.51
C ILE A 77 0.41 -5.63 6.17
N PHE A 78 -0.33 -5.82 5.10
CA PHE A 78 0.13 -5.61 3.72
C PHE A 78 -0.48 -4.33 3.19
N ASP A 79 0.37 -3.36 2.87
CA ASP A 79 -0.06 -2.10 2.29
C ASP A 79 -0.01 -2.15 0.76
N GLU A 80 -0.79 -1.30 0.11
CA GLU A 80 -0.89 -1.19 -1.34
C GLU A 80 -1.28 -2.52 -2.04
N GLY A 81 -2.32 -3.18 -1.55
CA GLY A 81 -2.80 -4.46 -2.10
C GLY A 81 -3.13 -4.47 -3.59
N HIS A 82 -3.28 -3.31 -4.25
CA HIS A 82 -3.45 -3.22 -5.70
C HIS A 82 -2.17 -3.59 -6.49
N MET A 83 -1.03 -3.71 -5.81
CA MET A 83 0.23 -4.12 -6.43
C MET A 83 0.23 -5.55 -7.00
N PHE A 84 -0.80 -6.36 -6.73
CA PHE A 84 -0.92 -7.69 -7.36
C PHE A 84 -0.85 -7.66 -8.89
N ASP A 85 -1.30 -6.57 -9.52
CA ASP A 85 -1.30 -6.41 -10.96
C ASP A 85 0.03 -5.84 -11.52
N ASP A 86 1.03 -5.56 -10.67
CA ASP A 86 2.30 -4.93 -11.07
C ASP A 86 3.36 -5.96 -11.53
N GLY A 87 3.05 -6.73 -12.55
CA GLY A 87 4.00 -7.59 -13.24
C GLY A 87 4.82 -8.50 -12.30
N SER A 88 6.14 -8.43 -12.38
CA SER A 88 7.03 -9.30 -11.60
C SER A 88 7.00 -9.00 -10.08
N ARG A 89 6.79 -7.75 -9.70
CA ARG A 89 6.69 -7.37 -8.28
C ARG A 89 5.38 -7.85 -7.68
N GLY A 90 4.29 -7.78 -8.45
CA GLY A 90 3.01 -8.34 -8.05
C GLY A 90 3.08 -9.84 -7.77
N ALA A 91 3.80 -10.58 -8.60
CA ALA A 91 4.02 -12.00 -8.38
C ALA A 91 4.79 -12.29 -7.07
N ILE A 92 5.81 -11.50 -6.74
CA ILE A 92 6.54 -11.64 -5.46
C ILE A 92 5.58 -11.38 -4.29
N TYR A 93 4.75 -10.36 -4.41
CA TYR A 93 3.79 -9.97 -3.39
C TYR A 93 2.74 -11.07 -3.14
N GLU A 94 2.18 -11.63 -4.22
CA GLU A 94 1.21 -12.71 -4.18
C GLU A 94 1.81 -14.01 -3.59
N LEU A 95 3.01 -14.38 -4.02
CA LEU A 95 3.71 -15.56 -3.51
C LEU A 95 4.01 -15.42 -2.02
N LEU A 96 4.50 -14.26 -1.58
CA LEU A 96 4.79 -13.96 -0.18
C LEU A 96 3.54 -14.10 0.69
N ILE A 97 2.43 -13.50 0.27
CA ILE A 97 1.16 -13.60 1.01
C ILE A 97 0.66 -15.05 1.04
N SER A 98 0.79 -15.77 -0.07
CA SER A 98 0.39 -17.19 -0.15
C SER A 98 1.21 -18.07 0.79
N GLU A 99 2.52 -17.80 0.90
CA GLU A 99 3.41 -18.50 1.81
C GLU A 99 3.04 -18.23 3.27
N ILE A 100 2.87 -16.96 3.65
CA ILE A 100 2.45 -16.58 5.00
C ILE A 100 1.09 -17.19 5.35
N ARG A 101 0.11 -17.11 4.43
CA ARG A 101 -1.20 -17.72 4.62
C ARG A 101 -1.12 -19.24 4.88
N GLY A 102 -0.17 -19.91 4.22
CA GLY A 102 0.07 -21.34 4.43
C GLY A 102 0.61 -21.69 5.82
N HIS A 103 1.27 -20.74 6.48
CA HIS A 103 1.82 -20.89 7.83
C HIS A 103 0.84 -20.50 8.96
N ILE A 104 -0.11 -19.61 8.66
CA ILE A 104 -1.06 -19.10 9.67
C ILE A 104 -1.98 -20.24 10.17
N LEU A 105 -1.98 -20.45 11.47
CA LEU A 105 -2.73 -21.54 12.09
C LEU A 105 -4.14 -21.14 12.54
N TRP A 106 -4.46 -19.96 13.00
CA TRP A 106 -5.81 -19.49 13.40
C TRP A 106 -5.80 -18.33 14.41
N GLU A 107 -4.68 -18.04 15.02
CA GLU A 107 -4.55 -16.97 16.03
C GLU A 107 -3.99 -15.67 15.42
N GLU A 108 -3.31 -15.78 14.28
CA GLU A 108 -2.70 -14.68 13.59
C GLU A 108 -3.70 -13.94 12.71
N GLN A 109 -3.45 -12.65 12.53
CA GLN A 109 -4.29 -11.78 11.72
C GLN A 109 -3.54 -11.30 10.48
N ILE A 110 -4.25 -11.29 9.35
CA ILE A 110 -3.78 -10.63 8.12
C ILE A 110 -4.71 -9.46 7.82
N ILE A 111 -4.11 -8.30 7.54
CA ILE A 111 -4.79 -7.11 7.05
C ILE A 111 -4.18 -6.74 5.69
N LEU A 112 -5.03 -6.59 4.69
CA LEU A 112 -4.65 -6.08 3.39
C LEU A 112 -5.26 -4.70 3.20
N LEU A 113 -4.43 -3.67 3.05
CA LEU A 113 -4.83 -2.30 2.79
C LEU A 113 -4.67 -2.00 1.29
N SER A 114 -5.67 -1.38 0.69
CA SER A 114 -5.61 -1.01 -0.72
C SER A 114 -6.49 0.18 -1.03
N ALA A 115 -6.00 1.07 -1.88
CA ALA A 115 -6.78 2.21 -2.34
C ALA A 115 -7.83 1.82 -3.40
N VAL A 116 -7.52 0.86 -4.26
CA VAL A 116 -8.39 0.46 -5.38
C VAL A 116 -8.22 -1.04 -5.65
N LEU A 117 -9.27 -1.81 -5.41
CA LEU A 117 -9.36 -3.21 -5.82
C LEU A 117 -10.70 -3.45 -6.50
N SER A 118 -10.67 -3.78 -7.79
CA SER A 118 -11.90 -4.08 -8.55
C SER A 118 -12.51 -5.44 -8.17
N ASN A 119 -11.70 -6.34 -7.61
CA ASN A 119 -12.05 -7.70 -7.23
C ASN A 119 -11.85 -7.97 -5.73
N ALA A 120 -12.12 -6.98 -4.89
CA ALA A 120 -11.87 -7.01 -3.45
C ALA A 120 -12.51 -8.22 -2.75
N GLU A 121 -13.75 -8.60 -3.12
CA GLU A 121 -14.45 -9.77 -2.57
C GLU A 121 -13.75 -11.09 -2.90
N GLN A 122 -13.21 -11.22 -4.11
CA GLN A 122 -12.46 -12.41 -4.52
C GLN A 122 -11.15 -12.52 -3.75
N ILE A 123 -10.44 -11.41 -3.60
CA ILE A 123 -9.20 -11.35 -2.81
C ILE A 123 -9.48 -11.64 -1.34
N GLN A 124 -10.53 -11.06 -0.77
CA GLN A 124 -10.94 -11.35 0.61
C GLN A 124 -11.23 -12.85 0.80
N THR A 125 -12.00 -13.45 -0.09
CA THR A 125 -12.31 -14.88 -0.02
C THR A 125 -11.06 -15.75 -0.19
N TRP A 126 -10.19 -15.39 -1.12
CA TRP A 126 -8.92 -16.07 -1.33
C TRP A 126 -8.00 -15.95 -0.12
N LEU A 127 -7.86 -14.75 0.47
CA LEU A 127 -6.91 -14.49 1.56
C LEU A 127 -7.40 -15.03 2.90
N LEU A 128 -8.65 -14.77 3.24
CA LEU A 128 -9.21 -14.96 4.59
C LEU A 128 -10.33 -16.00 4.65
N GLY A 129 -10.77 -16.50 3.50
CA GLY A 129 -11.91 -17.45 3.43
C GLY A 129 -13.23 -16.80 3.87
N GLU A 130 -14.18 -17.64 4.32
CA GLU A 130 -15.52 -17.18 4.73
C GLU A 130 -15.53 -16.33 6.00
N LYS A 131 -14.48 -16.40 6.82
CA LYS A 131 -14.37 -15.64 8.07
C LYS A 131 -13.77 -14.23 7.87
N GLY A 132 -13.31 -13.95 6.68
CA GLY A 132 -12.73 -12.66 6.35
C GLY A 132 -13.75 -11.53 6.36
N VAL A 133 -13.31 -10.34 6.73
CA VAL A 133 -14.13 -9.13 6.72
C VAL A 133 -13.61 -8.18 5.65
N LEU A 134 -14.49 -7.76 4.75
CA LEU A 134 -14.21 -6.70 3.79
C LEU A 134 -14.76 -5.38 4.32
N ALA A 135 -13.88 -4.45 4.64
CA ALA A 135 -14.24 -3.08 4.99
C ALA A 135 -14.06 -2.18 3.76
N SER A 136 -15.14 -1.90 3.06
CA SER A 136 -15.15 -1.04 1.88
C SER A 136 -16.37 -0.13 1.92
N ASP A 137 -16.15 1.17 1.77
CA ASP A 137 -17.25 2.12 1.60
C ASP A 137 -16.98 2.96 0.34
N PRO A 138 -17.76 2.75 -0.73
CA PRO A 138 -17.63 3.51 -1.98
C PRO A 138 -17.93 5.00 -1.82
N LYS A 139 -18.54 5.39 -0.69
CA LYS A 139 -18.83 6.80 -0.39
C LYS A 139 -17.66 7.51 0.26
N ILE A 140 -16.75 6.78 0.90
CA ILE A 140 -15.53 7.34 1.49
C ILE A 140 -14.51 7.53 0.36
N LYS A 141 -14.41 8.74 -0.14
CA LYS A 141 -13.37 9.14 -1.10
C LYS A 141 -12.42 10.08 -0.37
N ALA A 142 -11.15 9.72 -0.32
CA ALA A 142 -10.11 10.56 0.27
C ALA A 142 -10.04 11.94 -0.40
N THR A 143 -10.28 11.98 -1.72
CA THR A 143 -10.35 13.22 -2.50
C THR A 143 -11.53 13.13 -3.48
N PRO A 144 -12.42 14.13 -3.50
CA PRO A 144 -13.48 14.17 -4.50
C PRO A 144 -12.87 14.31 -5.90
N LYS A 145 -13.22 13.39 -6.80
CA LYS A 145 -12.79 13.45 -8.19
C LYS A 145 -13.83 14.21 -9.01
N THR A 146 -13.40 15.24 -9.74
CA THR A 146 -14.24 15.96 -10.70
C THR A 146 -13.64 15.77 -12.08
N ILE A 147 -14.43 15.25 -13.02
CA ILE A 147 -13.99 15.05 -14.41
C ILE A 147 -14.48 16.25 -15.22
N GLY A 148 -13.56 16.95 -15.86
CA GLY A 148 -13.85 18.07 -16.73
C GLY A 148 -13.29 17.82 -18.14
N PHE A 149 -14.03 18.28 -19.15
CA PHE A 149 -13.59 18.28 -20.55
C PHE A 149 -13.24 19.70 -20.95
N ALA A 150 -12.00 19.91 -21.32
CA ALA A 150 -11.53 21.18 -21.85
C ALA A 150 -11.79 21.25 -23.37
N SER A 151 -12.47 22.29 -23.82
CA SER A 151 -12.66 22.59 -25.25
C SER A 151 -11.57 23.53 -25.76
N LYS A 152 -11.49 23.72 -27.11
CA LYS A 152 -10.58 24.70 -27.74
C LYS A 152 -10.84 26.14 -27.32
N THR A 153 -11.98 26.41 -26.71
CA THR A 153 -12.42 27.72 -26.21
C THR A 153 -11.99 28.01 -24.78
N THR A 154 -11.14 27.17 -24.18
CA THR A 154 -10.67 27.29 -22.80
C THR A 154 -11.72 27.08 -21.70
N ASP A 155 -12.96 26.81 -22.08
CA ASP A 155 -14.00 26.49 -21.12
C ASP A 155 -13.91 25.02 -20.69
N ILE A 156 -13.96 24.76 -19.40
CA ILE A 156 -13.98 23.41 -18.84
C ILE A 156 -15.41 23.09 -18.48
N HIS A 157 -15.96 22.09 -19.18
CA HIS A 157 -17.28 21.55 -18.85
C HIS A 157 -17.12 20.33 -17.94
N TYR A 158 -17.69 20.42 -16.76
CA TYR A 158 -17.61 19.30 -15.80
C TYR A 158 -18.73 18.31 -16.07
N TYR A 159 -18.32 17.04 -16.13
CA TYR A 159 -19.26 15.94 -16.08
C TYR A 159 -19.60 15.68 -14.62
N SER A 160 -20.80 16.07 -14.21
CA SER A 160 -21.30 15.89 -12.87
C SER A 160 -22.68 15.22 -12.93
N ASP A 161 -22.83 14.12 -12.23
CA ASP A 161 -24.16 13.55 -11.94
C ASP A 161 -24.93 14.45 -10.93
N ASP A 162 -24.26 15.44 -10.37
CA ASP A 162 -24.82 16.35 -9.39
C ASP A 162 -25.05 17.71 -10.03
N SER A 163 -26.31 18.00 -10.35
CA SER A 163 -26.77 19.24 -10.98
C SER A 163 -26.53 20.51 -10.15
N THR A 164 -25.91 20.38 -8.98
CA THR A 164 -25.65 21.49 -8.06
C THR A 164 -24.21 22.05 -8.16
N ARG A 165 -23.34 21.48 -8.99
CA ARG A 165 -21.96 21.97 -9.13
C ARG A 165 -21.88 23.05 -10.19
N GLU A 166 -21.39 24.21 -9.77
CA GLU A 166 -21.02 25.30 -10.66
C GLU A 166 -19.80 24.94 -11.48
N ASP A 167 -19.75 25.38 -12.73
CA ASP A 167 -18.57 25.25 -13.59
C ASP A 167 -17.41 26.00 -12.95
N PHE A 168 -16.27 25.33 -12.89
CA PHE A 168 -15.07 25.84 -12.24
C PHE A 168 -14.04 26.26 -13.29
N TYR A 169 -13.65 27.52 -13.30
CA TYR A 169 -12.64 28.06 -14.21
C TYR A 169 -11.23 27.83 -13.63
N VAL A 170 -10.39 27.12 -14.36
CA VAL A 170 -8.97 26.97 -14.03
C VAL A 170 -8.14 27.82 -15.00
N PRO A 171 -7.61 28.97 -14.57
CA PRO A 171 -6.82 29.82 -15.44
C PRO A 171 -5.52 29.09 -15.85
N ARG A 172 -5.17 29.19 -17.14
CA ARG A 172 -3.95 28.60 -17.74
C ARG A 172 -3.89 27.07 -17.72
N SER A 173 -5.01 26.39 -17.69
CA SER A 173 -5.03 24.92 -17.81
C SER A 173 -4.65 24.41 -19.21
N ILE A 174 -4.75 25.29 -20.24
CA ILE A 174 -4.38 24.97 -21.62
C ILE A 174 -3.56 26.15 -22.18
N GLU A 175 -2.35 25.85 -22.62
CA GLU A 175 -1.52 26.81 -23.38
C GLU A 175 -1.76 26.60 -24.88
N VAL A 176 -2.33 27.60 -25.56
CA VAL A 176 -2.51 27.57 -27.00
C VAL A 176 -1.24 28.12 -27.68
N VAL A 177 -0.41 27.24 -28.20
CA VAL A 177 0.76 27.62 -28.98
C VAL A 177 0.31 27.84 -30.44
N THR A 178 0.27 29.11 -30.87
CA THR A 178 0.02 29.46 -32.27
C THR A 178 1.35 29.34 -33.03
N LEU A 179 1.47 28.32 -33.88
CA LEU A 179 2.61 28.21 -34.80
C LEU A 179 2.53 29.32 -35.84
N GLN A 180 3.41 30.30 -35.75
CA GLN A 180 3.59 31.28 -36.83
C GLN A 180 4.12 30.57 -38.08
N LYS A 181 3.36 30.64 -39.19
CA LYS A 181 3.88 30.25 -40.51
C LYS A 181 5.12 31.07 -40.81
N ARG A 182 6.26 30.39 -41.05
CA ARG A 182 7.43 31.05 -41.61
C ARG A 182 7.05 31.67 -42.96
N PRO A 183 7.35 32.94 -43.20
CA PRO A 183 7.21 33.52 -44.54
C PRO A 183 8.13 32.75 -45.48
N GLY A 184 7.56 32.28 -46.59
CA GLY A 184 8.29 31.62 -47.68
C GLY A 184 9.19 32.59 -48.46
#